data_d8385eb00e594f9761a6e01545ba9f20
#
_entry.id   d8385eb00e594f9761a6e01545ba9f20
#
_cell.length_a   1.000
_cell.length_b   1.000
_cell.length_c   1.000
_cell.angle_alpha   90.00
_cell.angle_beta   90.00
_cell.angle_gamma   90.00
#
_symmetry.space_group_name_H-M   'P 1'
#
loop_
_entity.id
_entity.type
_entity.pdbx_description
1 polymer ?
#
loop_
_entity_poly.entity_id
_entity_poly.type
_entity_poly.pdbx_seq_one_letter_code
_entity_poly.pdbx_strand_id
1 'polypeptide(L)'
;CLIIKKETNDGTFFMMPIGYNKSTLQELILRLKALSTTNNIYLLGDIEDSFICDLKTFTNLPFKIIENRDTFEYIYLTNDLLNLEGRKYHQKKNHYNSFINSYNYTITSIDNEKK
;
A
#
# COMPACT_ATOMS: atom_id res chain seq x y z
N CYS A 1 5.30 7.52 -16.82
CA CYS A 1 4.64 6.95 -15.62
C CYS A 1 5.01 5.48 -15.48
N LEU A 2 5.08 5.00 -14.25
CA LEU A 2 5.40 3.62 -13.94
C LEU A 2 4.11 2.82 -13.70
N ILE A 3 4.01 1.68 -14.37
CA ILE A 3 2.91 0.72 -14.20
C ILE A 3 3.50 -0.60 -13.69
N ILE A 4 2.94 -1.10 -12.61
CA ILE A 4 3.35 -2.39 -12.02
C ILE A 4 2.16 -3.34 -12.09
N LYS A 5 2.37 -4.50 -12.69
CA LYS A 5 1.41 -5.60 -12.66
C LYS A 5 1.77 -6.52 -11.50
N LYS A 6 0.82 -6.76 -10.63
CA LYS A 6 0.98 -7.65 -9.48
C LYS A 6 0.30 -8.98 -9.76
N GLU A 7 0.99 -10.06 -9.45
CA GLU A 7 0.46 -11.42 -9.53
C GLU A 7 0.26 -11.99 -8.13
N THR A 8 -0.88 -12.58 -7.91
CA THR A 8 -1.25 -13.25 -6.65
C THR A 8 -1.77 -14.64 -6.95
N ASN A 9 -1.97 -15.44 -5.91
CA ASN A 9 -2.56 -16.79 -6.07
C ASN A 9 -3.98 -16.76 -6.67
N ASP A 10 -4.71 -15.66 -6.47
CA ASP A 10 -6.10 -15.49 -6.93
C ASP A 10 -6.19 -14.87 -8.33
N GLY A 11 -5.11 -14.31 -8.83
CA GLY A 11 -5.07 -13.66 -10.13
C GLY A 11 -4.17 -12.42 -10.16
N THR A 12 -4.39 -11.56 -11.13
CA THR A 12 -3.53 -10.39 -11.38
C THR A 12 -4.31 -9.08 -11.31
N PHE A 13 -3.60 -7.99 -11.10
CA PHE A 13 -4.11 -6.63 -11.21
C PHE A 13 -2.97 -5.64 -11.45
N PHE A 14 -3.29 -4.44 -11.90
CA PHE A 14 -2.33 -3.35 -11.96
C PHE A 14 -2.36 -2.56 -10.66
N MET A 15 -1.19 -2.21 -10.13
CA MET A 15 -1.10 -1.29 -9.01
C MET A 15 -1.40 0.15 -9.46
N MET A 16 -1.65 1.03 -8.50
CA MET A 16 -1.84 2.45 -8.79
C MET A 16 -0.69 2.99 -9.64
N PRO A 17 -0.95 3.65 -10.78
CA PRO A 17 0.10 4.25 -11.60
C PRO A 17 0.89 5.30 -10.83
N ILE A 18 2.21 5.32 -11.00
CA ILE A 18 3.10 6.28 -10.35
C ILE A 18 3.59 7.29 -11.38
N GLY A 19 3.47 8.58 -11.06
CA GLY A 19 3.93 9.65 -11.96
C GLY A 19 3.05 9.83 -13.21
N TYR A 20 1.77 9.55 -13.10
CA TYR A 20 0.82 9.74 -14.19
C TYR A 20 0.51 11.23 -14.41
N ASN A 21 0.12 11.56 -15.63
CA ASN A 21 -0.38 12.90 -15.98
C ASN A 21 -1.91 12.91 -15.90
N LYS A 22 -2.47 13.83 -15.12
CA LYS A 22 -3.92 13.94 -14.91
C LYS A 22 -4.70 14.19 -16.21
N SER A 23 -4.14 14.96 -17.14
CA SER A 23 -4.79 15.24 -18.43
C SER A 23 -4.91 14.02 -19.35
N THR A 24 -4.05 13.02 -19.18
CA THR A 24 -4.06 11.79 -19.99
C THR A 24 -4.51 10.56 -19.18
N LEU A 25 -5.04 10.77 -17.98
CA LEU A 25 -5.42 9.67 -17.08
C LEU A 25 -6.48 8.75 -17.69
N GLN A 26 -7.47 9.30 -18.38
CA GLN A 26 -8.51 8.50 -19.06
C GLN A 26 -7.91 7.58 -20.12
N GLU A 27 -7.02 8.08 -20.94
CA GLU A 27 -6.32 7.28 -21.95
C GLU A 27 -5.49 6.16 -21.30
N LEU A 28 -4.79 6.48 -20.20
CA LEU A 28 -4.02 5.51 -19.45
C LEU A 28 -4.90 4.35 -18.95
N ILE A 29 -6.03 4.67 -18.34
CA ILE A 29 -6.97 3.64 -17.84
C ILE A 29 -7.51 2.77 -18.99
N LEU A 30 -7.85 3.36 -20.12
CA LEU A 30 -8.31 2.61 -21.29
C LEU A 30 -7.21 1.68 -21.84
N ARG A 31 -5.97 2.12 -21.86
CA ARG A 31 -4.83 1.27 -22.23
C ARG A 31 -4.61 0.11 -21.27
N LEU A 32 -4.69 0.36 -19.96
CA LEU A 32 -4.61 -0.70 -18.94
C LEU A 32 -5.75 -1.71 -19.10
N LYS A 33 -6.95 -1.26 -19.39
CA LYS A 33 -8.10 -2.13 -19.66
C LYS A 33 -7.86 -3.00 -20.89
N ALA A 34 -7.25 -2.47 -21.94
CA ALA A 34 -6.89 -3.23 -23.13
C ALA A 34 -5.80 -4.28 -22.85
N LEU A 35 -4.90 -4.00 -21.91
CA LEU A 35 -3.83 -4.94 -21.49
C LEU A 35 -4.31 -5.96 -20.45
N SER A 36 -5.48 -5.78 -19.87
CA SER A 36 -6.01 -6.73 -18.89
C SER A 36 -6.36 -8.06 -19.53
N THR A 37 -6.18 -9.14 -18.78
CA THR A 37 -6.46 -10.52 -19.20
C THR A 37 -7.61 -11.09 -18.40
N THR A 38 -8.09 -12.29 -18.77
CA THR A 38 -9.11 -13.03 -18.03
C THR A 38 -8.71 -13.38 -16.59
N ASN A 39 -7.41 -13.38 -16.30
CA ASN A 39 -6.87 -13.62 -14.96
C ASN A 39 -6.91 -12.38 -14.04
N ASN A 40 -7.29 -11.22 -14.56
CA ASN A 40 -7.42 -10.02 -13.73
C ASN A 40 -8.61 -10.16 -12.78
N ILE A 41 -8.34 -10.07 -11.48
CA ILE A 41 -9.37 -10.03 -10.43
C ILE A 41 -10.15 -8.71 -10.52
N TYR A 42 -9.41 -7.64 -10.70
CA TYR A 42 -9.88 -6.28 -10.94
C TYR A 42 -8.83 -5.54 -11.76
N LEU A 43 -9.19 -4.39 -12.31
CA LEU A 43 -8.28 -3.63 -13.15
C LEU A 43 -7.14 -3.02 -12.34
N LEU A 44 -7.47 -2.32 -11.26
CA LEU A 44 -6.52 -1.63 -10.39
C LEU A 44 -6.68 -2.07 -8.95
N GLY A 45 -5.57 -2.20 -8.23
CA GLY A 45 -5.54 -2.51 -6.81
C GLY A 45 -4.49 -1.70 -6.07
N ASP A 46 -4.53 -1.72 -4.74
CA ASP A 46 -3.66 -0.96 -3.86
C ASP A 46 -3.69 0.54 -4.20
N ILE A 47 -4.90 1.12 -4.20
CA ILE A 47 -5.19 2.48 -4.66
C ILE A 47 -5.43 3.41 -3.48
N GLU A 48 -4.81 4.58 -3.53
CA GLU A 48 -5.04 5.67 -2.57
C GLU A 48 -6.29 6.48 -2.91
N ASP A 49 -6.89 7.09 -1.88
CA ASP A 49 -8.07 7.96 -2.04
C ASP A 49 -7.80 9.16 -2.96
N SER A 50 -6.58 9.69 -2.95
CA SER A 50 -6.14 10.77 -3.84
C SER A 50 -6.29 10.40 -5.31
N PHE A 51 -5.93 9.18 -5.68
CA PHE A 51 -6.09 8.68 -7.04
C PHE A 51 -7.56 8.49 -7.42
N ILE A 52 -8.39 8.03 -6.49
CA ILE A 52 -9.84 7.94 -6.71
C ILE A 52 -10.45 9.31 -6.99
N CYS A 53 -10.02 10.34 -6.27
CA CYS A 53 -10.43 11.71 -6.54
C CYS A 53 -10.02 12.17 -7.94
N ASP A 54 -8.80 11.87 -8.36
CA ASP A 54 -8.32 12.18 -9.71
C ASP A 54 -9.11 11.43 -10.78
N LEU A 55 -9.43 10.16 -10.58
CA LEU A 55 -10.29 9.40 -11.50
C LEU A 55 -11.67 10.04 -11.67
N LYS A 56 -12.29 10.48 -10.59
CA LYS A 56 -13.59 11.15 -10.63
C LYS A 56 -13.55 12.50 -11.32
N THR A 57 -12.44 13.23 -11.15
CA THR A 57 -12.30 14.60 -11.66
C THR A 57 -11.86 14.63 -13.13
N PHE A 58 -10.93 13.77 -13.52
CA PHE A 58 -10.27 13.83 -14.83
C PHE A 58 -10.71 12.75 -15.82
N THR A 59 -11.63 11.87 -15.42
CA THR A 59 -12.18 10.85 -16.30
C THR A 59 -13.71 10.82 -16.24
N ASN A 60 -14.33 10.35 -17.33
CA ASN A 60 -15.77 10.10 -17.41
C ASN A 60 -16.08 8.58 -17.44
N LEU A 61 -15.09 7.75 -17.10
CA LEU A 61 -15.25 6.30 -17.16
C LEU A 61 -16.08 5.79 -15.97
N PRO A 62 -17.02 4.87 -16.20
CA PRO A 62 -17.70 4.20 -15.11
C PRO A 62 -16.76 3.23 -14.41
N PHE A 63 -16.74 3.26 -13.08
CA PHE A 63 -15.95 2.32 -12.29
C PHE A 63 -16.65 2.00 -10.96
N LYS A 64 -16.36 0.82 -10.43
CA LYS A 64 -16.80 0.36 -9.13
C LYS A 64 -15.60 0.32 -8.19
N ILE A 65 -15.77 0.87 -6.99
CA ILE A 65 -14.77 0.84 -5.93
C ILE A 65 -15.13 -0.27 -4.94
N ILE A 66 -14.16 -1.11 -4.63
CA ILE A 66 -14.27 -2.16 -3.62
C ILE A 66 -13.23 -1.88 -2.56
N GLU A 67 -13.66 -1.68 -1.32
CA GLU A 67 -12.75 -1.54 -0.18
C GLU A 67 -12.26 -2.91 0.26
N ASN A 68 -10.94 -3.04 0.42
CA ASN A 68 -10.32 -4.22 1.00
C ASN A 68 -9.69 -3.86 2.34
N ARG A 69 -10.40 -4.14 3.42
CA ARG A 69 -9.94 -3.81 4.76
C ARG A 69 -8.67 -4.53 5.18
N ASP A 70 -8.41 -5.70 4.63
CA ASP A 70 -7.21 -6.50 4.96
C ASP A 70 -5.91 -5.84 4.48
N THR A 71 -6.00 -4.92 3.51
CA THR A 71 -4.86 -4.16 2.99
C THR A 71 -4.69 -2.79 3.65
N PHE A 72 -5.56 -2.42 4.59
CA PHE A 72 -5.45 -1.16 5.32
C PHE A 72 -4.23 -1.19 6.24
N GLU A 73 -3.47 -0.12 6.23
CA GLU A 73 -2.33 0.03 7.12
C GLU A 73 -2.73 0.66 8.45
N TYR A 74 -1.97 0.34 9.49
CA TYR A 74 -2.15 0.91 10.82
C TYR A 74 -1.23 2.11 10.97
N ILE A 75 -1.81 3.26 11.37
CA ILE A 75 -1.07 4.50 11.61
C ILE A 75 -0.97 4.72 13.11
N TYR A 76 0.24 4.93 13.61
CA TYR A 76 0.53 5.19 15.02
C TYR A 76 1.27 6.51 15.18
N LEU A 77 0.99 7.22 16.27
CA LEU A 77 1.83 8.33 16.68
C LEU A 77 3.19 7.83 17.17
N THR A 78 4.25 8.51 16.78
CA THR A 78 5.63 8.12 17.14
C THR A 78 5.82 8.02 18.66
N ASN A 79 5.28 8.97 19.42
CA ASN A 79 5.36 8.94 20.87
C ASN A 79 4.65 7.74 21.49
N ASP A 80 3.52 7.33 20.92
CA ASP A 80 2.80 6.14 21.39
C ASP A 80 3.64 4.86 21.20
N LEU A 81 4.35 4.76 20.07
CA LEU A 81 5.22 3.61 19.82
C LEU A 81 6.49 3.61 20.66
N LEU A 82 7.05 4.79 20.96
CA LEU A 82 8.24 4.90 21.80
C LEU A 82 7.94 4.51 23.26
N ASN A 83 6.83 4.94 23.78
CA ASN A 83 6.48 4.76 25.21
C ASN A 83 5.66 3.49 25.46
N LEU A 84 4.87 3.02 24.48
CA LEU A 84 3.96 1.88 24.59
C LEU A 84 3.09 1.95 25.85
N GLU A 85 2.58 3.13 26.17
CA GLU A 85 1.75 3.38 27.34
C GLU A 85 0.28 3.10 27.06
N GLY A 86 -0.42 2.71 28.12
CA GLY A 86 -1.84 2.45 28.06
C GLY A 86 -2.23 1.03 27.64
N ARG A 87 -3.49 0.71 27.92
CA ARG A 87 -4.03 -0.64 27.74
C ARG A 87 -3.96 -1.16 26.30
N LYS A 88 -4.13 -0.27 25.32
CA LYS A 88 -4.11 -0.64 23.88
C LYS A 88 -2.73 -1.14 23.41
N TYR A 89 -1.65 -0.77 24.10
CA TYR A 89 -0.29 -1.18 23.75
C TYR A 89 0.28 -2.27 24.65
N HIS A 90 -0.50 -2.76 25.60
CA HIS A 90 -0.03 -3.76 26.59
C HIS A 90 0.55 -5.01 25.93
N GLN A 91 -0.12 -5.54 24.92
CA GLN A 91 0.34 -6.71 24.19
C GLN A 91 1.66 -6.44 23.44
N LYS A 92 1.78 -5.29 22.77
CA LYS A 92 3.02 -4.88 22.08
C LYS A 92 4.18 -4.72 23.06
N LYS A 93 3.93 -4.15 24.24
CA LYS A 93 4.92 -3.98 25.29
C LYS A 93 5.39 -5.34 25.83
N ASN A 94 4.49 -6.28 25.99
CA ASN A 94 4.84 -7.64 26.41
C ASN A 94 5.73 -8.35 25.40
N HIS A 95 5.45 -8.23 24.10
CA HIS A 95 6.31 -8.79 23.05
C HIS A 95 7.69 -8.15 23.04
N TYR A 96 7.76 -6.82 23.17
CA TYR A 96 9.02 -6.09 23.26
C TYR A 96 9.87 -6.54 24.46
N ASN A 97 9.28 -6.60 25.65
CA ASN A 97 9.96 -7.03 26.86
C ASN A 97 10.42 -8.50 26.76
N SER A 98 9.60 -9.37 26.20
CA SER A 98 9.96 -10.77 25.97
C SER A 98 11.18 -10.90 25.06
N PHE A 99 11.24 -10.12 23.99
CA PHE A 99 12.37 -10.11 23.09
C PHE A 99 13.66 -9.63 23.78
N ILE A 100 13.61 -8.51 24.50
CA ILE A 100 14.78 -7.96 25.23
C ILE A 100 15.31 -8.95 26.25
N ASN A 101 14.42 -9.65 26.97
CA ASN A 101 14.83 -10.61 28.01
C ASN A 101 15.36 -11.93 27.44
N SER A 102 15.01 -12.26 26.21
CA SER A 102 15.33 -13.57 25.61
C SER A 102 16.50 -13.51 24.62
N TYR A 103 16.83 -12.35 24.07
CA TYR A 103 17.82 -12.22 22.99
C TYR A 103 18.79 -11.09 23.25
N ASN A 104 20.05 -11.33 22.92
CA ASN A 104 21.05 -10.29 22.77
C ASN A 104 20.97 -9.71 21.35
N TYR A 105 20.89 -8.40 21.22
CA TYR A 105 20.81 -7.74 19.91
C TYR A 105 21.61 -6.46 19.88
N THR A 106 21.97 -6.04 18.68
CA THR A 106 22.59 -4.74 18.41
C THR A 106 21.81 -4.02 17.33
N ILE A 107 21.71 -2.69 17.45
CA ILE A 107 21.11 -1.83 16.43
C ILE A 107 22.23 -1.12 15.70
N THR A 108 22.27 -1.26 14.37
CA THR A 108 23.29 -0.65 13.52
C THR A 108 22.61 0.18 12.45
N SER A 109 23.07 1.42 12.27
CA SER A 109 22.61 2.24 11.15
C SER A 109 23.20 1.72 9.85
N ILE A 110 22.38 1.68 8.81
CA ILE A 110 22.80 1.38 7.44
C ILE A 110 23.21 2.70 6.78
N ASP A 111 24.49 2.85 6.51
CA ASP A 111 25.05 3.99 5.80
C ASP A 111 25.67 3.57 4.46
N ASN A 112 26.16 4.55 3.70
CA ASN A 112 26.70 4.28 2.36
C ASN A 112 27.97 3.43 2.38
N GLU A 113 28.70 3.39 3.48
CA GLU A 113 29.95 2.63 3.61
C GLU A 113 29.69 1.14 3.89
N LYS A 114 28.51 0.81 4.42
CA LYS A 114 28.13 -0.56 4.82
C LYS A 114 27.21 -1.27 3.83
N LYS A 115 26.93 -0.63 2.73
CA LYS A 115 26.10 -1.22 1.66
C LYS A 115 26.85 -2.28 0.86
#